data_2907f3560bd7d785efc809719ee3292b
#
_entry.id   2907f3560bd7d785efc809719ee3292b
#
_cell.length_a   1.000
_cell.length_b   1.000
_cell.length_c   1.000
_cell.angle_alpha   90.00
_cell.angle_beta   90.00
_cell.angle_gamma   90.00
#
_symmetry.space_group_name_H-M   'P 1'
#
loop_
_entity.id
_entity.type
_entity.pdbx_description
1 polymer ?
#
loop_
_entity_poly.entity_id
_entity_poly.type
_entity_poly.pdbx_seq_one_letter_code
_entity_poly.pdbx_strand_id
1 'polypeptide(L)'
;MSNISSDRLQNIAKPKKTKTKRISKRKRFFKWLEWRFATPEFIGGVFTALTIFFFMAATNTLAGWLYLISGVSFALLIVGAVMPKRLLAEMVVTRSQIDPVSVGDDLWVDLTIQNTGRTEKRLLEIRDILPENLSNILEQEVVIEAIAPLQEYRWNYEVKTAKRGVFVFRSTEIATASPLGLFRSRRACPSGQKAIIYPTVLPLERCPLVDQLGRDTSPRQYSDEHNYNNATEGLTKTLRPYRWGDPTRLIHWRTSAKFGELRVRELEVTIGGQEVAIALDTSTGWTEVSFEEAVVAAASLYFYAQKSKLSVRLWTAETGIVQSDRAVLETLAAVYIADKSIGDNELLKDLPDLPVVWLTHRNDSIAYLPMGSRWVLWQSMTAVLIPNQRSLGLTIESITDPNDGNYRDLRSQLQESL
;
A
#
# COMPACT_ATOMS: atom_id res chain seq x y z
N MET A 1 12.28 -3.92 22.95
CA MET A 1 10.89 -4.35 22.74
C MET A 1 10.41 -3.87 21.37
N SER A 2 10.90 -4.44 20.27
CA SER A 2 10.63 -3.90 18.90
C SER A 2 10.57 -4.97 17.81
N ASN A 3 10.11 -6.20 18.11
CA ASN A 3 10.09 -7.29 17.11
C ASN A 3 8.71 -7.94 16.90
N ILE A 4 7.59 -7.33 17.34
CA ILE A 4 6.26 -7.96 17.23
C ILE A 4 5.46 -7.47 16.01
N SER A 5 5.84 -6.36 15.37
CA SER A 5 5.01 -5.77 14.29
C SER A 5 5.26 -6.34 12.89
N SER A 6 6.46 -6.87 12.60
CA SER A 6 6.79 -7.36 11.25
C SER A 6 6.16 -8.71 10.88
N ASP A 7 5.94 -9.59 11.85
CA ASP A 7 5.35 -10.91 11.58
C ASP A 7 3.83 -10.89 11.36
N ARG A 8 3.11 -9.91 11.94
CA ARG A 8 1.66 -9.79 11.71
C ARG A 8 1.31 -9.27 10.31
N LEU A 9 2.14 -8.42 9.73
CA LEU A 9 1.95 -7.91 8.36
C LEU A 9 2.19 -8.97 7.27
N GLN A 10 2.94 -10.03 7.56
CA GLN A 10 3.16 -11.13 6.61
C GLN A 10 1.93 -12.02 6.40
N ASN A 11 0.98 -12.04 7.34
CA ASN A 11 -0.22 -12.88 7.25
C ASN A 11 -1.43 -12.20 6.60
N ILE A 12 -1.42 -10.88 6.40
CA ILE A 12 -2.57 -10.10 5.89
C ILE A 12 -2.72 -10.22 4.37
N ALA A 13 -1.68 -10.53 3.63
CA ALA A 13 -1.69 -10.56 2.17
C ALA A 13 -2.01 -11.95 1.60
N LYS A 14 -3.19 -12.53 1.87
CA LYS A 14 -3.70 -13.62 1.04
C LYS A 14 -4.49 -13.03 -0.14
N PRO A 15 -3.98 -13.11 -1.37
CA PRO A 15 -4.67 -12.54 -2.52
C PRO A 15 -5.99 -13.30 -2.76
N LYS A 16 -7.10 -12.56 -2.86
CA LYS A 16 -8.37 -13.07 -3.40
C LYS A 16 -8.09 -13.77 -4.72
N LYS A 17 -8.55 -15.00 -4.85
CA LYS A 17 -8.53 -15.75 -6.12
C LYS A 17 -9.47 -15.06 -7.11
N THR A 18 -8.98 -14.06 -7.83
CA THR A 18 -9.64 -13.52 -9.00
C THR A 18 -9.82 -14.62 -10.03
N LYS A 19 -11.03 -14.74 -10.58
CA LYS A 19 -11.37 -15.66 -11.67
C LYS A 19 -10.49 -15.32 -12.88
N THR A 20 -9.32 -15.93 -12.97
CA THR A 20 -8.42 -15.84 -14.12
C THR A 20 -9.21 -16.32 -15.35
N LYS A 21 -9.37 -15.44 -16.35
CA LYS A 21 -9.83 -15.80 -17.69
C LYS A 21 -9.08 -17.06 -18.12
N ARG A 22 -9.82 -18.16 -18.35
CA ARG A 22 -9.28 -19.46 -18.77
C ARG A 22 -8.45 -19.25 -20.04
N ILE A 23 -7.15 -19.11 -19.88
CA ILE A 23 -6.20 -19.08 -20.99
C ILE A 23 -6.34 -20.44 -21.71
N SER A 24 -6.66 -20.42 -23.00
CA SER A 24 -6.81 -21.60 -23.83
C SER A 24 -5.66 -22.57 -23.60
N LYS A 25 -5.95 -23.88 -23.49
CA LYS A 25 -4.95 -24.95 -23.28
C LYS A 25 -3.79 -24.86 -24.30
N ARG A 26 -4.10 -24.40 -25.52
CA ARG A 26 -3.14 -24.15 -26.61
C ARG A 26 -2.13 -23.04 -26.25
N LYS A 27 -2.59 -21.91 -25.70
CA LYS A 27 -1.71 -20.82 -25.24
C LYS A 27 -0.84 -21.22 -24.03
N ARG A 28 -1.35 -22.09 -23.17
CA ARG A 28 -0.59 -22.65 -22.04
C ARG A 28 0.50 -23.60 -22.48
N PHE A 29 0.23 -24.42 -23.48
CA PHE A 29 1.21 -25.33 -24.07
C PHE A 29 2.33 -24.57 -24.79
N PHE A 30 1.99 -23.54 -25.58
CA PHE A 30 3.00 -22.68 -26.22
C PHE A 30 3.84 -21.92 -25.18
N LYS A 31 3.24 -21.34 -24.15
CA LYS A 31 4.00 -20.72 -23.03
C LYS A 31 4.94 -21.72 -22.33
N TRP A 32 4.50 -22.95 -22.13
CA TRP A 32 5.34 -24.00 -21.54
C TRP A 32 6.48 -24.39 -22.46
N LEU A 33 6.23 -24.45 -23.77
CA LEU A 33 7.24 -24.75 -24.79
C LEU A 33 8.29 -23.62 -24.85
N GLU A 34 7.83 -22.37 -24.80
CA GLU A 34 8.70 -21.18 -24.72
C GLU A 34 9.63 -21.20 -23.50
N TRP A 35 9.15 -21.71 -22.38
CA TRP A 35 9.93 -21.80 -21.15
C TRP A 35 10.97 -22.91 -21.17
N ARG A 36 10.67 -24.01 -21.88
CA ARG A 36 11.51 -25.21 -21.92
C ARG A 36 12.45 -25.24 -23.11
N PHE A 37 12.03 -24.71 -24.24
CA PHE A 37 12.76 -24.68 -25.50
C PHE A 37 12.73 -23.29 -26.11
N ALA A 38 13.76 -22.92 -26.87
CA ALA A 38 13.72 -21.72 -27.70
C ALA A 38 12.62 -21.86 -28.76
N THR A 39 11.72 -20.86 -28.84
CA THR A 39 10.65 -20.86 -29.84
C THR A 39 11.19 -20.33 -31.17
N PRO A 40 10.87 -20.98 -32.27
CA PRO A 40 11.24 -20.43 -33.57
C PRO A 40 10.47 -19.13 -33.81
N GLU A 41 11.18 -18.07 -34.15
CA GLU A 41 10.60 -16.87 -34.76
C GLU A 41 10.09 -17.22 -36.16
N PHE A 42 9.28 -16.37 -36.76
CA PHE A 42 8.75 -16.61 -38.11
C PHE A 42 9.85 -17.00 -39.12
N ILE A 43 10.95 -16.23 -39.09
CA ILE A 43 12.13 -16.48 -39.95
C ILE A 43 12.75 -17.85 -39.65
N GLY A 44 12.88 -18.22 -38.38
CA GLY A 44 13.39 -19.53 -37.96
C GLY A 44 12.50 -20.68 -38.41
N GLY A 45 11.18 -20.49 -38.39
CA GLY A 45 10.22 -21.45 -38.93
C GLY A 45 10.38 -21.66 -40.44
N VAL A 46 10.44 -20.56 -41.20
CA VAL A 46 10.68 -20.61 -42.65
C VAL A 46 12.02 -21.26 -42.99
N PHE A 47 13.08 -20.86 -42.26
CA PHE A 47 14.41 -21.44 -42.47
C PHE A 47 14.47 -22.95 -42.16
N THR A 48 13.74 -23.39 -41.14
CA THR A 48 13.60 -24.82 -40.80
C THR A 48 12.88 -25.57 -41.91
N ALA A 49 11.78 -25.04 -42.45
CA ALA A 49 11.06 -25.66 -43.57
C ALA A 49 11.93 -25.76 -44.82
N LEU A 50 12.68 -24.69 -45.14
CA LEU A 50 13.60 -24.66 -46.27
C LEU A 50 14.75 -25.69 -46.11
N THR A 51 15.31 -25.81 -44.88
CA THR A 51 16.33 -26.81 -44.57
C THR A 51 15.84 -28.23 -44.81
N ILE A 52 14.62 -28.54 -44.36
CA ILE A 52 13.98 -29.85 -44.59
C ILE A 52 13.74 -30.06 -46.07
N PHE A 53 13.28 -29.05 -46.80
CA PHE A 53 13.07 -29.12 -48.24
C PHE A 53 14.36 -29.43 -48.99
N PHE A 54 15.47 -28.73 -48.70
CA PHE A 54 16.76 -29.02 -49.31
C PHE A 54 17.26 -30.43 -48.98
N PHE A 55 17.05 -30.89 -47.75
CA PHE A 55 17.42 -32.26 -47.38
C PHE A 55 16.61 -33.30 -48.16
N MET A 56 15.29 -33.11 -48.31
CA MET A 56 14.44 -33.99 -49.12
C MET A 56 14.82 -33.94 -50.61
N ALA A 57 15.11 -32.75 -51.13
CA ALA A 57 15.60 -32.61 -52.52
C ALA A 57 16.95 -33.31 -52.72
N ALA A 58 17.86 -33.22 -51.74
CA ALA A 58 19.15 -33.92 -51.77
C ALA A 58 18.98 -35.44 -51.85
N THR A 59 18.07 -36.02 -51.09
CA THR A 59 17.80 -37.46 -51.09
C THR A 59 17.16 -37.92 -52.39
N ASN A 60 16.33 -37.09 -53.03
CA ASN A 60 15.69 -37.42 -54.29
C ASN A 60 16.64 -37.31 -55.52
N THR A 61 17.50 -36.26 -55.53
CA THR A 61 18.39 -35.97 -56.67
C THR A 61 19.78 -36.55 -56.50
N LEU A 62 20.13 -37.07 -55.30
CA LEU A 62 21.47 -37.59 -54.96
C LEU A 62 22.59 -36.54 -55.17
N ALA A 63 22.25 -35.25 -55.22
CA ALA A 63 23.19 -34.16 -55.45
C ALA A 63 23.99 -33.83 -54.20
N GLY A 64 25.27 -34.14 -54.16
CA GLY A 64 26.13 -33.96 -52.96
C GLY A 64 26.16 -32.53 -52.34
N TRP A 65 26.09 -31.50 -53.21
CA TRP A 65 26.07 -30.09 -52.75
C TRP A 65 24.81 -29.72 -51.99
N LEU A 66 23.66 -30.36 -52.26
CA LEU A 66 22.41 -30.15 -51.51
C LEU A 66 22.52 -30.72 -50.11
N TYR A 67 23.20 -31.82 -49.89
CA TYR A 67 23.49 -32.36 -48.56
C TYR A 67 24.38 -31.41 -47.77
N LEU A 68 25.37 -30.78 -48.42
CA LEU A 68 26.24 -29.81 -47.76
C LEU A 68 25.44 -28.58 -47.30
N ILE A 69 24.60 -28.02 -48.17
CA ILE A 69 23.74 -26.85 -47.79
C ILE A 69 22.81 -27.22 -46.66
N SER A 70 22.11 -28.37 -46.74
CA SER A 70 21.21 -28.80 -45.71
C SER A 70 21.94 -29.06 -44.37
N GLY A 71 23.14 -29.65 -44.39
CA GLY A 71 23.96 -29.88 -43.22
C GLY A 71 24.40 -28.59 -42.53
N VAL A 72 24.87 -27.60 -43.29
CA VAL A 72 25.22 -26.27 -42.76
C VAL A 72 23.98 -25.57 -42.18
N SER A 73 22.83 -25.64 -42.87
CA SER A 73 21.59 -25.08 -42.39
C SER A 73 21.13 -25.74 -41.08
N PHE A 74 21.24 -27.07 -40.97
CA PHE A 74 20.97 -27.78 -39.70
C PHE A 74 21.90 -27.35 -38.59
N ALA A 75 23.18 -27.17 -38.83
CA ALA A 75 24.14 -26.68 -37.86
C ALA A 75 23.77 -25.26 -37.35
N LEU A 76 23.38 -24.38 -38.28
CA LEU A 76 22.90 -23.02 -37.92
C LEU A 76 21.61 -23.05 -37.08
N LEU A 77 20.66 -23.95 -37.40
CA LEU A 77 19.45 -24.15 -36.62
C LEU A 77 19.76 -24.60 -35.17
N ILE A 78 20.68 -25.57 -35.02
CA ILE A 78 21.12 -26.05 -33.70
C ILE A 78 21.76 -24.92 -32.88
N VAL A 79 22.68 -24.19 -33.50
CA VAL A 79 23.32 -23.03 -32.85
C VAL A 79 22.26 -21.98 -32.46
N GLY A 80 21.38 -21.63 -33.37
CA GLY A 80 20.31 -20.68 -33.14
C GLY A 80 19.33 -21.09 -32.03
N ALA A 81 19.07 -22.39 -31.85
CA ALA A 81 18.21 -22.90 -30.80
C ALA A 81 18.87 -22.97 -29.41
N VAL A 82 20.18 -23.20 -29.33
CA VAL A 82 20.92 -23.43 -28.09
C VAL A 82 21.50 -22.12 -27.51
N MET A 83 22.05 -21.26 -28.38
CA MET A 83 22.78 -20.05 -27.96
C MET A 83 21.92 -19.06 -27.18
N PRO A 84 20.69 -18.69 -27.58
CA PRO A 84 19.89 -17.71 -26.86
C PRO A 84 19.67 -18.12 -25.41
N LYS A 85 19.44 -19.40 -25.15
CA LYS A 85 19.23 -19.92 -23.77
C LYS A 85 20.51 -19.83 -22.94
N ARG A 86 21.67 -20.13 -23.52
CA ARG A 86 22.96 -19.99 -22.82
C ARG A 86 23.28 -18.52 -22.51
N LEU A 87 22.96 -17.61 -23.43
CA LEU A 87 23.16 -16.17 -23.22
C LEU A 87 22.36 -15.64 -22.03
N LEU A 88 21.13 -16.09 -21.86
CA LEU A 88 20.28 -15.66 -20.73
C LEU A 88 20.65 -16.31 -19.39
N ALA A 89 21.38 -17.43 -19.38
CA ALA A 89 21.70 -18.16 -18.14
C ALA A 89 22.52 -17.34 -17.14
N GLU A 90 23.39 -16.45 -17.64
CA GLU A 90 24.31 -15.64 -16.85
C GLU A 90 23.79 -14.21 -16.57
N MET A 91 22.50 -13.97 -16.78
CA MET A 91 21.89 -12.68 -16.48
C MET A 91 21.21 -12.71 -15.11
N VAL A 92 21.44 -11.67 -14.33
CA VAL A 92 20.81 -11.44 -13.03
C VAL A 92 20.08 -10.10 -13.05
N VAL A 93 18.85 -10.08 -12.54
CA VAL A 93 18.07 -8.87 -12.39
C VAL A 93 17.79 -8.67 -10.91
N THR A 94 18.10 -7.48 -10.42
CA THR A 94 17.77 -7.04 -9.07
C THR A 94 16.92 -5.78 -9.14
N ARG A 95 15.95 -5.67 -8.24
CA ARG A 95 15.11 -4.49 -8.09
C ARG A 95 15.48 -3.78 -6.81
N SER A 96 15.70 -2.47 -6.89
CA SER A 96 15.92 -1.63 -5.71
C SER A 96 14.67 -1.58 -4.83
N GLN A 97 14.80 -1.16 -3.61
CA GLN A 97 13.67 -0.87 -2.74
C GLN A 97 12.82 0.24 -3.38
N ILE A 98 11.51 0.03 -3.39
CA ILE A 98 10.56 0.99 -3.95
C ILE A 98 10.05 1.87 -2.81
N ASP A 99 10.20 3.17 -2.95
CA ASP A 99 9.68 4.13 -1.98
C ASP A 99 8.16 4.22 -2.05
N PRO A 100 7.47 4.33 -0.91
CA PRO A 100 6.03 4.51 -0.89
C PRO A 100 5.61 5.84 -1.52
N VAL A 101 4.51 5.81 -2.29
CA VAL A 101 3.92 7.01 -2.92
C VAL A 101 2.41 7.04 -2.67
N SER A 102 1.76 8.18 -2.90
CA SER A 102 0.30 8.30 -2.82
C SER A 102 -0.38 7.95 -4.14
N VAL A 103 -1.66 7.63 -4.08
CA VAL A 103 -2.48 7.39 -5.29
C VAL A 103 -2.45 8.62 -6.20
N GLY A 104 -2.21 8.39 -7.49
CA GLY A 104 -2.10 9.44 -8.50
C GLY A 104 -0.69 9.97 -8.71
N ASP A 105 0.24 9.70 -7.79
CA ASP A 105 1.65 10.05 -7.94
C ASP A 105 2.38 9.01 -8.80
N ASP A 106 3.54 9.42 -9.31
CA ASP A 106 4.39 8.56 -10.12
C ASP A 106 5.27 7.68 -9.23
N LEU A 107 5.15 6.37 -9.41
CA LEU A 107 5.97 5.36 -8.75
C LEU A 107 7.23 5.11 -9.56
N TRP A 108 8.39 5.37 -8.97
CA TRP A 108 9.70 5.09 -9.57
C TRP A 108 10.15 3.68 -9.27
N VAL A 109 10.54 2.97 -10.33
CA VAL A 109 11.03 1.59 -10.24
C VAL A 109 12.40 1.51 -10.87
N ASP A 110 13.38 1.08 -10.07
CA ASP A 110 14.76 0.91 -10.50
C ASP A 110 15.12 -0.57 -10.59
N LEU A 111 15.55 -0.99 -11.78
CA LEU A 111 16.03 -2.33 -12.07
C LEU A 111 17.49 -2.28 -12.48
N THR A 112 18.28 -3.14 -11.87
CA THR A 112 19.69 -3.36 -12.25
C THR A 112 19.80 -4.71 -12.93
N ILE A 113 20.21 -4.70 -14.20
CA ILE A 113 20.40 -5.88 -15.05
C ILE A 113 21.90 -6.12 -15.16
N GLN A 114 22.39 -7.21 -14.58
CA GLN A 114 23.81 -7.53 -14.51
C GLN A 114 24.14 -8.72 -15.41
N ASN A 115 25.18 -8.57 -16.23
CA ASN A 115 25.81 -9.65 -16.94
C ASN A 115 26.92 -10.26 -16.08
N THR A 116 26.68 -11.40 -15.45
CA THR A 116 27.68 -12.10 -14.63
C THR A 116 28.61 -12.98 -15.46
N GLY A 117 28.38 -13.09 -16.79
CA GLY A 117 29.15 -13.89 -17.70
C GLY A 117 30.40 -13.17 -18.24
N ARG A 118 31.23 -13.93 -18.94
CA ARG A 118 32.46 -13.45 -19.59
C ARG A 118 32.25 -13.03 -21.03
N THR A 119 31.05 -13.15 -21.56
CA THR A 119 30.69 -12.81 -22.94
C THR A 119 29.71 -11.64 -22.96
N GLU A 120 29.85 -10.79 -23.95
CA GLU A 120 28.91 -9.69 -24.17
C GLU A 120 27.54 -10.28 -24.51
N LYS A 121 26.49 -9.70 -23.94
CA LYS A 121 25.09 -10.07 -24.19
C LYS A 121 24.44 -8.98 -25.04
N ARG A 122 23.89 -9.37 -26.17
CA ARG A 122 23.34 -8.43 -27.16
C ARG A 122 21.87 -8.67 -27.41
N LEU A 123 21.15 -7.61 -27.80
CA LEU A 123 19.75 -7.62 -28.18
C LEU A 123 18.88 -8.26 -27.09
N LEU A 124 19.00 -7.72 -25.89
CA LEU A 124 18.21 -8.13 -24.73
C LEU A 124 16.92 -7.31 -24.68
N GLU A 125 15.80 -7.99 -24.61
CA GLU A 125 14.51 -7.40 -24.33
C GLU A 125 14.17 -7.69 -22.87
N ILE A 126 13.98 -6.65 -22.10
CA ILE A 126 13.60 -6.73 -20.68
C ILE A 126 12.15 -6.31 -20.58
N ARG A 127 11.33 -7.12 -19.93
CA ARG A 127 9.93 -6.86 -19.70
C ARG A 127 9.60 -7.01 -18.23
N ASP A 128 9.13 -5.95 -17.62
CA ASP A 128 8.64 -5.97 -16.25
C ASP A 128 7.13 -6.07 -16.22
N ILE A 129 6.63 -7.11 -15.53
CA ILE A 129 5.19 -7.36 -15.40
C ILE A 129 4.72 -6.66 -14.15
N LEU A 130 3.90 -5.64 -14.32
CA LEU A 130 3.34 -4.86 -13.23
C LEU A 130 2.26 -5.66 -12.48
N PRO A 131 2.15 -5.50 -11.16
CA PRO A 131 1.04 -6.06 -10.40
C PRO A 131 -0.32 -5.56 -10.90
N GLU A 132 -1.34 -6.43 -10.84
CA GLU A 132 -2.72 -6.07 -11.22
C GLU A 132 -3.22 -4.89 -10.38
N ASN A 133 -3.95 -3.97 -10.99
CA ASN A 133 -4.53 -2.76 -10.39
C ASN A 133 -3.53 -1.70 -9.89
N LEU A 134 -2.23 -1.88 -10.07
CA LEU A 134 -1.24 -0.85 -9.76
C LEU A 134 -1.39 0.35 -10.73
N SER A 135 -1.55 0.05 -12.00
CA SER A 135 -1.66 1.01 -13.10
C SER A 135 -2.58 0.49 -14.20
N ASN A 136 -2.98 1.36 -15.10
CA ASN A 136 -3.67 1.00 -16.34
C ASN A 136 -2.75 0.29 -17.33
N ILE A 137 -1.43 0.38 -17.14
CA ILE A 137 -0.41 -0.30 -17.94
C ILE A 137 -0.08 -1.62 -17.24
N LEU A 138 -0.03 -2.72 -18.02
CA LEU A 138 0.20 -4.05 -17.47
C LEU A 138 1.67 -4.47 -17.47
N GLU A 139 2.49 -3.88 -18.34
CA GLU A 139 3.90 -4.21 -18.50
C GLU A 139 4.70 -3.00 -19.00
N GLN A 140 5.96 -2.96 -18.60
CA GLN A 140 6.95 -2.02 -19.10
C GLN A 140 8.05 -2.81 -19.81
N GLU A 141 8.56 -2.28 -20.92
CA GLU A 141 9.60 -2.96 -21.67
C GLU A 141 10.71 -2.02 -22.13
N VAL A 142 11.92 -2.55 -22.21
CA VAL A 142 13.08 -1.88 -22.75
C VAL A 142 13.92 -2.86 -23.58
N VAL A 143 14.50 -2.37 -24.65
CA VAL A 143 15.45 -3.14 -25.47
C VAL A 143 16.86 -2.59 -25.23
N ILE A 144 17.77 -3.49 -24.84
CA ILE A 144 19.16 -3.18 -24.56
C ILE A 144 20.02 -3.75 -25.69
N GLU A 145 20.79 -2.89 -26.35
CA GLU A 145 21.63 -3.31 -27.46
C GLU A 145 22.73 -4.26 -27.03
N ALA A 146 23.47 -3.92 -25.98
CA ALA A 146 24.55 -4.75 -25.47
C ALA A 146 24.83 -4.46 -23.98
N ILE A 147 25.23 -5.51 -23.24
CA ILE A 147 25.81 -5.41 -21.91
C ILE A 147 27.16 -6.13 -21.94
N ALA A 148 28.25 -5.38 -21.71
CA ALA A 148 29.59 -5.93 -21.70
C ALA A 148 29.77 -6.97 -20.56
N PRO A 149 30.81 -7.84 -20.64
CA PRO A 149 31.09 -8.81 -19.59
C PRO A 149 31.28 -8.13 -18.23
N LEU A 150 30.68 -8.70 -17.19
CA LEU A 150 30.74 -8.21 -15.80
C LEU A 150 30.24 -6.78 -15.59
N GLN A 151 29.51 -6.20 -16.56
CA GLN A 151 28.91 -4.89 -16.47
C GLN A 151 27.44 -4.97 -16.09
N GLU A 152 26.90 -3.86 -15.61
CA GLU A 152 25.49 -3.67 -15.27
C GLU A 152 24.86 -2.59 -16.14
N TYR A 153 23.56 -2.76 -16.38
CA TYR A 153 22.70 -1.76 -17.01
C TYR A 153 21.62 -1.37 -16.02
N ARG A 154 21.42 -0.10 -15.77
CA ARG A 154 20.36 0.42 -14.91
C ARG A 154 19.21 0.92 -15.76
N TRP A 155 18.04 0.41 -15.47
CA TRP A 155 16.81 0.81 -16.12
C TRP A 155 15.84 1.36 -15.06
N ASN A 156 15.51 2.63 -15.21
CA ASN A 156 14.53 3.31 -14.39
C ASN A 156 13.31 3.64 -15.26
N TYR A 157 12.16 3.47 -14.69
CA TYR A 157 10.90 3.87 -15.32
C TYR A 157 9.92 4.33 -14.25
N GLU A 158 8.94 5.13 -14.69
CA GLU A 158 7.86 5.63 -13.86
C GLU A 158 6.53 4.97 -14.23
N VAL A 159 5.68 4.77 -13.23
CA VAL A 159 4.34 4.21 -13.39
C VAL A 159 3.36 5.04 -12.60
N LYS A 160 2.36 5.60 -13.27
CA LYS A 160 1.28 6.31 -12.61
C LYS A 160 0.40 5.35 -11.84
N THR A 161 0.26 5.60 -10.53
CA THR A 161 -0.51 4.72 -9.65
C THR A 161 -2.01 4.96 -9.78
N ALA A 162 -2.80 3.88 -9.86
CA ALA A 162 -4.23 3.95 -10.05
C ALA A 162 -5.04 3.72 -8.77
N LYS A 163 -4.56 2.83 -7.89
CA LYS A 163 -5.25 2.46 -6.65
C LYS A 163 -4.27 2.33 -5.50
N ARG A 164 -4.72 2.63 -4.27
CA ARG A 164 -3.95 2.34 -3.07
C ARG A 164 -3.81 0.84 -2.84
N GLY A 165 -2.80 0.45 -2.14
CA GLY A 165 -2.60 -0.97 -1.79
C GLY A 165 -1.16 -1.35 -1.52
N VAL A 166 -0.98 -2.62 -1.16
CA VAL A 166 0.32 -3.26 -1.07
C VAL A 166 0.50 -4.17 -2.28
N PHE A 167 1.33 -3.75 -3.21
CA PHE A 167 1.59 -4.43 -4.46
C PHE A 167 2.89 -5.22 -4.38
N VAL A 168 2.88 -6.44 -4.91
CA VAL A 168 4.06 -7.31 -4.90
C VAL A 168 4.53 -7.55 -6.33
N PHE A 169 5.66 -6.97 -6.70
CA PHE A 169 6.39 -7.33 -7.89
C PHE A 169 7.01 -8.72 -7.68
N ARG A 170 6.94 -9.59 -8.67
CA ARG A 170 7.40 -10.98 -8.54
C ARG A 170 8.66 -11.26 -9.33
N SER A 171 8.64 -10.98 -10.62
CA SER A 171 9.71 -11.34 -11.55
C SER A 171 9.72 -10.41 -12.75
N THR A 172 10.90 -10.22 -13.30
CA THR A 172 11.14 -9.54 -14.56
C THR A 172 11.48 -10.59 -15.62
N GLU A 173 10.91 -10.48 -16.80
CA GLU A 173 11.23 -11.36 -17.93
C GLU A 173 12.37 -10.77 -18.77
N ILE A 174 13.33 -11.60 -19.14
CA ILE A 174 14.38 -11.26 -20.11
C ILE A 174 14.21 -12.17 -21.31
N ALA A 175 14.29 -11.62 -22.51
CA ALA A 175 14.25 -12.37 -23.76
C ALA A 175 15.39 -11.96 -24.68
N THR A 176 15.81 -12.86 -25.53
CA THR A 176 16.74 -12.58 -26.65
C THR A 176 16.52 -13.55 -27.78
N ALA A 177 16.75 -13.08 -29.00
CA ALA A 177 16.86 -13.93 -30.21
C ALA A 177 18.29 -13.95 -30.78
N SER A 178 19.24 -13.35 -30.06
CA SER A 178 20.65 -13.32 -30.47
C SER A 178 21.29 -14.75 -30.46
N PRO A 179 22.20 -15.10 -31.36
CA PRO A 179 22.84 -14.22 -32.37
C PRO A 179 22.14 -14.17 -33.72
N LEU A 180 21.36 -15.19 -34.10
CA LEU A 180 20.88 -15.36 -35.46
C LEU A 180 19.45 -14.85 -35.72
N GLY A 181 18.69 -14.52 -34.67
CA GLY A 181 17.30 -14.11 -34.82
C GLY A 181 16.31 -15.21 -35.21
N LEU A 182 16.79 -16.47 -35.29
CA LEU A 182 15.99 -17.61 -35.73
C LEU A 182 15.10 -18.17 -34.63
N PHE A 183 15.59 -18.13 -33.40
CA PHE A 183 14.91 -18.64 -32.21
C PHE A 183 14.98 -17.62 -31.08
N ARG A 184 13.87 -17.44 -30.41
CA ARG A 184 13.75 -16.57 -29.22
C ARG A 184 13.74 -17.41 -27.96
N SER A 185 14.53 -17.04 -26.98
CA SER A 185 14.50 -17.62 -25.65
C SER A 185 14.05 -16.57 -24.66
N ARG A 186 13.26 -16.99 -23.65
CA ARG A 186 12.75 -16.13 -22.57
C ARG A 186 13.05 -16.77 -21.23
N ARG A 187 13.41 -15.95 -20.25
CA ARG A 187 13.68 -16.37 -18.89
C ARG A 187 13.05 -15.37 -17.90
N ALA A 188 12.34 -15.88 -16.90
CA ALA A 188 11.92 -15.06 -15.76
C ALA A 188 13.04 -15.04 -14.71
N CYS A 189 13.42 -13.84 -14.33
CA CYS A 189 14.38 -13.58 -13.26
C CYS A 189 13.61 -13.13 -12.02
N PRO A 190 13.81 -13.77 -10.84
CA PRO A 190 13.16 -13.33 -9.62
C PRO A 190 13.73 -11.97 -9.22
N SER A 191 12.85 -10.98 -9.14
CA SER A 191 13.17 -9.59 -8.77
C SER A 191 12.08 -9.05 -7.84
N GLY A 192 11.71 -9.88 -6.85
CA GLY A 192 10.59 -9.61 -5.95
C GLY A 192 10.83 -8.39 -5.08
N GLN A 193 9.88 -7.45 -5.06
CA GLN A 193 9.85 -6.29 -4.17
C GLN A 193 8.41 -5.89 -3.86
N LYS A 194 8.20 -5.20 -2.72
CA LYS A 194 6.91 -4.64 -2.34
C LYS A 194 6.88 -3.15 -2.65
N ALA A 195 5.79 -2.70 -3.24
CA ALA A 195 5.46 -1.29 -3.36
C ALA A 195 4.22 -1.00 -2.52
N ILE A 196 4.24 0.08 -1.75
CA ILE A 196 3.13 0.51 -0.91
C ILE A 196 2.60 1.81 -1.50
N ILE A 197 1.32 1.81 -1.86
CA ILE A 197 0.65 2.99 -2.38
C ILE A 197 -0.32 3.48 -1.31
N TYR A 198 -0.05 4.66 -0.77
CA TYR A 198 -0.85 5.30 0.27
C TYR A 198 -2.15 5.87 -0.28
N PRO A 199 -3.21 5.96 0.54
CA PRO A 199 -4.40 6.71 0.16
C PRO A 199 -4.08 8.19 -0.01
N THR A 200 -4.87 8.89 -0.81
CA THR A 200 -4.81 10.34 -0.94
C THR A 200 -5.17 10.98 0.40
N VAL A 201 -4.40 11.99 0.82
CA VAL A 201 -4.68 12.80 2.01
C VAL A 201 -5.18 14.16 1.56
N LEU A 202 -6.43 14.51 1.91
CA LEU A 202 -7.02 15.79 1.54
C LEU A 202 -6.52 16.88 2.49
N PRO A 203 -6.08 18.02 1.98
CA PRO A 203 -5.68 19.15 2.81
C PRO A 203 -6.93 19.85 3.39
N LEU A 204 -7.31 19.49 4.62
CA LEU A 204 -8.42 20.12 5.35
C LEU A 204 -7.93 21.41 6.02
N GLU A 205 -8.71 22.50 5.87
CA GLU A 205 -8.46 23.78 6.53
C GLU A 205 -9.25 23.90 7.83
N ARG A 206 -10.45 23.31 7.86
CA ARG A 206 -11.37 23.30 8.99
C ARG A 206 -12.09 21.96 9.01
N CYS A 207 -12.27 21.37 10.18
CA CYS A 207 -13.03 20.13 10.33
C CYS A 207 -13.80 20.12 11.64
N PRO A 208 -15.09 20.50 11.62
CA PRO A 208 -15.93 20.55 12.83
C PRO A 208 -16.03 19.22 13.55
N LEU A 209 -15.98 18.09 12.82
CA LEU A 209 -15.95 16.74 13.40
C LEU A 209 -14.80 16.54 14.41
N VAL A 210 -13.62 17.05 14.07
CA VAL A 210 -12.43 16.95 14.90
C VAL A 210 -12.38 18.10 15.93
N ASP A 211 -12.72 19.32 15.51
CA ASP A 211 -12.62 20.53 16.34
C ASP A 211 -13.58 20.51 17.54
N GLN A 212 -14.71 19.80 17.41
CA GLN A 212 -15.72 19.65 18.46
C GLN A 212 -15.62 18.33 19.20
N LEU A 213 -14.69 17.45 18.82
CA LEU A 213 -14.53 16.14 19.45
C LEU A 213 -14.20 16.30 20.95
N GLY A 214 -14.93 15.59 21.80
CA GLY A 214 -14.72 15.62 23.24
C GLY A 214 -15.16 16.90 23.98
N ARG A 215 -15.64 17.94 23.27
CA ARG A 215 -16.12 19.18 23.96
C ARG A 215 -17.41 18.98 24.75
N ASP A 216 -18.24 18.02 24.37
CA ASP A 216 -19.49 17.69 25.05
C ASP A 216 -19.28 16.88 26.33
N THR A 217 -18.12 16.31 26.52
CA THR A 217 -17.70 15.73 27.79
C THR A 217 -17.28 16.88 28.70
N SER A 218 -18.14 17.23 29.63
CA SER A 218 -17.87 18.27 30.63
C SER A 218 -16.48 18.06 31.23
N PRO A 219 -15.65 19.13 31.36
CA PRO A 219 -14.27 19.01 31.90
C PRO A 219 -14.22 18.42 33.30
N ARG A 220 -15.37 18.20 33.96
CA ARG A 220 -15.49 17.74 35.33
C ARG A 220 -15.33 16.24 35.58
N GLN A 221 -15.52 15.38 34.58
CA GLN A 221 -15.48 13.92 34.85
C GLN A 221 -14.15 13.25 34.52
N TYR A 222 -13.35 13.82 33.60
CA TYR A 222 -12.02 13.28 33.29
C TYR A 222 -10.88 13.88 34.13
N SER A 223 -11.15 14.98 34.86
CA SER A 223 -10.13 15.62 35.69
C SER A 223 -9.94 14.96 37.06
N ASP A 224 -10.88 14.16 37.57
CA ASP A 224 -10.81 13.75 38.98
C ASP A 224 -10.05 12.44 39.25
N GLU A 225 -9.98 11.47 38.32
CA GLU A 225 -9.28 10.22 38.62
C GLU A 225 -7.88 10.07 38.00
N HIS A 226 -7.63 10.63 36.82
CA HIS A 226 -6.30 10.53 36.18
C HIS A 226 -5.38 11.71 36.48
N ASN A 227 -5.92 12.91 36.74
CA ASN A 227 -5.09 14.09 37.08
C ASN A 227 -4.53 14.09 38.51
N TYR A 228 -5.13 13.38 39.46
CA TYR A 228 -4.56 13.27 40.81
C TYR A 228 -3.28 12.43 40.86
N ASN A 229 -3.11 11.48 39.96
CA ASN A 229 -1.90 10.66 39.94
C ASN A 229 -0.74 11.26 39.10
N ASN A 230 -1.01 12.11 38.11
CA ASN A 230 0.00 12.75 37.27
C ASN A 230 0.42 14.15 37.73
N ALA A 231 -0.35 14.80 38.62
CA ALA A 231 0.01 16.08 39.21
C ALA A 231 1.21 16.02 40.19
N THR A 232 1.83 14.87 40.34
CA THR A 232 3.01 14.68 41.19
C THR A 232 4.32 15.00 40.45
N GLU A 233 4.34 15.11 39.13
CA GLU A 233 5.55 15.29 38.29
C GLU A 233 5.44 16.41 37.25
N GLY A 234 4.69 17.47 37.49
CA GLY A 234 4.60 18.65 36.60
C GLY A 234 5.75 19.65 36.82
N LEU A 235 6.13 20.38 35.76
CA LEU A 235 7.03 21.54 35.87
C LEU A 235 6.39 22.60 36.75
N THR A 236 7.11 23.16 37.72
CA THR A 236 6.62 24.20 38.59
C THR A 236 6.47 25.50 37.80
N LYS A 237 5.24 25.96 37.58
CA LYS A 237 4.93 27.20 36.84
C LYS A 237 5.18 28.41 37.71
N THR A 238 4.59 28.43 38.93
CA THR A 238 4.73 29.52 39.89
C THR A 238 4.73 28.99 41.32
N LEU A 239 5.11 29.86 42.27
CA LEU A 239 5.02 29.62 43.72
C LEU A 239 4.04 30.62 44.28
N ARG A 240 2.88 30.17 44.81
CA ARG A 240 1.90 31.00 45.48
C ARG A 240 1.91 30.79 47.01
N PRO A 241 1.44 31.74 47.81
CA PRO A 241 1.23 31.53 49.23
C PRO A 241 0.29 30.36 49.50
N TYR A 242 0.59 29.59 50.55
CA TYR A 242 -0.23 28.48 51.03
C TYR A 242 -1.61 28.99 51.44
N ARG A 243 -2.65 28.28 51.05
CA ARG A 243 -4.03 28.48 51.54
C ARG A 243 -4.50 27.24 52.28
N TRP A 244 -5.36 27.45 53.29
CA TRP A 244 -5.93 26.34 54.04
C TRP A 244 -6.65 25.36 53.10
N GLY A 245 -6.23 24.06 53.18
CA GLY A 245 -6.72 23.01 52.30
C GLY A 245 -5.75 22.62 51.17
N ASP A 246 -4.67 23.36 50.94
CA ASP A 246 -3.66 22.97 49.98
C ASP A 246 -2.90 21.70 50.44
N PRO A 247 -2.59 20.73 49.52
CA PRO A 247 -1.85 19.55 49.88
C PRO A 247 -0.45 19.87 50.36
N THR A 248 -0.07 19.40 51.55
CA THR A 248 1.25 19.66 52.17
C THR A 248 2.41 19.13 51.35
N ARG A 249 2.19 18.11 50.51
CA ARG A 249 3.19 17.56 49.57
C ARG A 249 3.66 18.55 48.50
N LEU A 250 2.85 19.56 48.17
CA LEU A 250 3.17 20.59 47.20
C LEU A 250 3.91 21.79 47.78
N ILE A 251 4.14 21.82 49.11
CA ILE A 251 4.90 22.88 49.75
C ILE A 251 6.36 22.83 49.29
N HIS A 252 6.83 23.97 48.79
CA HIS A 252 8.24 24.12 48.41
C HIS A 252 9.07 24.57 49.60
N TRP A 253 9.47 23.63 50.45
CA TRP A 253 10.13 23.88 51.72
C TRP A 253 11.31 24.84 51.67
N ARG A 254 12.16 24.71 50.65
CA ARG A 254 13.33 25.57 50.46
C ARG A 254 12.98 27.04 50.25
N THR A 255 11.94 27.32 49.48
CA THR A 255 11.48 28.70 49.22
C THR A 255 10.70 29.20 50.42
N SER A 256 9.88 28.39 51.06
CA SER A 256 9.13 28.71 52.27
C SER A 256 10.08 29.13 53.39
N ALA A 257 11.16 28.43 53.60
CA ALA A 257 12.20 28.77 54.59
C ALA A 257 12.91 30.10 54.29
N LYS A 258 13.07 30.44 53.00
CA LYS A 258 13.73 31.69 52.57
C LYS A 258 12.85 32.91 52.79
N PHE A 259 11.54 32.77 52.58
CA PHE A 259 10.59 33.89 52.67
C PHE A 259 9.81 33.94 54.00
N GLY A 260 9.95 32.97 54.89
CA GLY A 260 9.29 32.94 56.19
C GLY A 260 7.80 32.62 56.13
N GLU A 261 7.27 32.27 54.97
CA GLU A 261 5.86 31.90 54.74
C GLU A 261 5.73 30.65 53.88
N LEU A 262 4.73 29.82 54.14
CA LEU A 262 4.51 28.61 53.38
C LEU A 262 4.14 28.94 51.94
N ARG A 263 4.90 28.40 50.98
CA ARG A 263 4.65 28.54 49.55
C ARG A 263 4.44 27.19 48.89
N VAL A 264 3.40 27.13 48.09
CA VAL A 264 2.96 25.93 47.35
C VAL A 264 3.36 26.04 45.91
N ARG A 265 3.84 24.92 45.33
CA ARG A 265 4.10 24.81 43.90
C ARG A 265 2.78 24.77 43.13
N GLU A 266 2.58 25.71 42.27
CA GLU A 266 1.55 25.65 41.24
C GLU A 266 2.14 24.93 40.06
N LEU A 267 1.77 23.66 39.87
CA LEU A 267 2.25 22.84 38.79
C LEU A 267 1.57 23.28 37.51
N GLU A 268 2.34 23.40 36.43
CA GLU A 268 1.76 23.50 35.13
C GLU A 268 1.19 22.13 34.78
N VAL A 269 -0.13 22.02 34.78
CA VAL A 269 -0.80 20.87 34.18
C VAL A 269 -0.49 20.98 32.71
N THR A 270 0.50 20.26 32.24
CA THR A 270 0.62 19.98 30.82
C THR A 270 -0.67 19.22 30.49
N ILE A 271 -1.63 19.93 29.90
CA ILE A 271 -2.81 19.31 29.35
C ILE A 271 -2.20 18.41 28.24
N GLY A 272 -1.97 17.14 28.57
CA GLY A 272 -1.64 16.12 27.58
C GLY A 272 -2.70 16.28 26.53
N GLY A 273 -2.28 16.52 25.27
CA GLY A 273 -3.21 16.80 24.19
C GLY A 273 -4.35 15.78 24.24
N GLN A 274 -5.59 16.24 24.10
CA GLN A 274 -6.76 15.39 24.16
C GLN A 274 -6.54 14.17 23.24
N GLU A 275 -6.57 12.97 23.81
CA GLU A 275 -6.43 11.75 23.05
C GLU A 275 -7.72 11.47 22.30
N VAL A 276 -7.61 11.20 21.01
CA VAL A 276 -8.75 10.92 20.13
C VAL A 276 -8.42 9.74 19.21
N ALA A 277 -9.42 9.00 18.81
CA ALA A 277 -9.24 7.92 17.86
C ALA A 277 -10.05 8.18 16.57
N ILE A 278 -9.44 7.90 15.43
CA ILE A 278 -10.13 7.77 14.16
C ILE A 278 -10.37 6.29 13.93
N ALA A 279 -11.61 5.86 13.83
CA ALA A 279 -11.95 4.44 13.71
C ALA A 279 -12.69 4.18 12.39
N LEU A 280 -12.17 3.22 11.63
CA LEU A 280 -12.72 2.82 10.34
C LEU A 280 -13.40 1.46 10.44
N ASP A 281 -14.68 1.43 10.11
CA ASP A 281 -15.47 0.21 9.98
C ASP A 281 -15.07 -0.54 8.69
N THR A 282 -14.51 -1.72 8.84
CA THR A 282 -14.10 -2.58 7.72
C THR A 282 -15.08 -3.71 7.43
N SER A 283 -16.28 -3.69 8.04
CA SER A 283 -17.28 -4.75 7.91
C SER A 283 -17.80 -4.90 6.47
N THR A 284 -18.49 -6.02 6.22
CA THR A 284 -19.12 -6.29 4.92
C THR A 284 -20.28 -5.34 4.66
N GLY A 285 -20.56 -5.01 3.39
CA GLY A 285 -21.68 -4.17 2.98
C GLY A 285 -21.29 -2.83 2.38
N TRP A 286 -20.05 -2.43 2.47
CA TRP A 286 -19.51 -1.29 1.74
C TRP A 286 -19.57 -1.48 0.22
N THR A 287 -19.82 -0.42 -0.52
CA THR A 287 -19.48 -0.37 -1.94
C THR A 287 -17.98 -0.10 -2.08
N GLU A 288 -17.36 -0.51 -3.18
CA GLU A 288 -15.91 -0.24 -3.39
C GLU A 288 -15.62 1.27 -3.35
N VAL A 289 -16.51 2.09 -3.93
CA VAL A 289 -16.35 3.55 -3.98
C VAL A 289 -16.44 4.16 -2.58
N SER A 290 -17.52 3.89 -1.84
CA SER A 290 -17.73 4.48 -0.52
C SER A 290 -16.66 4.04 0.49
N PHE A 291 -16.14 2.82 0.35
CA PHE A 291 -15.03 2.37 1.20
C PHE A 291 -13.73 3.12 0.90
N GLU A 292 -13.41 3.36 -0.37
CA GLU A 292 -12.24 4.16 -0.76
C GLU A 292 -12.37 5.61 -0.25
N GLU A 293 -13.55 6.21 -0.35
CA GLU A 293 -13.83 7.53 0.24
C GLU A 293 -13.65 7.54 1.76
N ALA A 294 -14.12 6.50 2.46
CA ALA A 294 -13.96 6.36 3.90
C ALA A 294 -12.49 6.25 4.31
N VAL A 295 -11.67 5.54 3.53
CA VAL A 295 -10.22 5.43 3.78
C VAL A 295 -9.52 6.77 3.55
N VAL A 296 -9.88 7.50 2.49
CA VAL A 296 -9.35 8.86 2.24
C VAL A 296 -9.77 9.82 3.34
N ALA A 297 -11.02 9.74 3.81
CA ALA A 297 -11.51 10.52 4.95
C ALA A 297 -10.74 10.17 6.24
N ALA A 298 -10.53 8.88 6.53
CA ALA A 298 -9.76 8.43 7.70
C ALA A 298 -8.34 9.00 7.71
N ALA A 299 -7.64 8.93 6.58
CA ALA A 299 -6.31 9.51 6.43
C ALA A 299 -6.34 11.03 6.63
N SER A 300 -7.28 11.72 5.98
CA SER A 300 -7.38 13.18 6.03
C SER A 300 -7.71 13.70 7.45
N LEU A 301 -8.64 13.04 8.14
CA LEU A 301 -9.00 13.36 9.51
C LEU A 301 -7.84 13.10 10.49
N TYR A 302 -7.08 12.00 10.28
CA TYR A 302 -5.91 11.69 11.10
C TYR A 302 -4.87 12.81 11.01
N PHE A 303 -4.47 13.20 9.81
CA PHE A 303 -3.46 14.25 9.63
C PHE A 303 -3.98 15.64 10.03
N TYR A 304 -5.28 15.91 9.87
CA TYR A 304 -5.87 17.13 10.37
C TYR A 304 -5.85 17.21 11.92
N ALA A 305 -6.24 16.12 12.58
CA ALA A 305 -6.21 16.05 14.05
C ALA A 305 -4.78 16.22 14.61
N GLN A 306 -3.81 15.61 13.95
CA GLN A 306 -2.39 15.77 14.30
C GLN A 306 -1.91 17.22 14.12
N LYS A 307 -2.27 17.87 13.01
CA LYS A 307 -1.99 19.30 12.76
C LYS A 307 -2.62 20.19 13.83
N SER A 308 -3.79 19.80 14.36
CA SER A 308 -4.50 20.47 15.45
C SER A 308 -3.90 20.16 16.84
N LYS A 309 -2.73 19.48 16.92
CA LYS A 309 -2.00 19.11 18.15
C LYS A 309 -2.78 18.16 19.07
N LEU A 310 -3.70 17.38 18.53
CA LEU A 310 -4.34 16.28 19.24
C LEU A 310 -3.45 15.04 19.22
N SER A 311 -3.53 14.23 20.30
CA SER A 311 -2.91 12.89 20.31
C SER A 311 -3.85 11.93 19.60
N VAL A 312 -3.65 11.72 18.30
CA VAL A 312 -4.54 10.93 17.47
C VAL A 312 -4.03 9.50 17.25
N ARG A 313 -4.95 8.55 17.26
CA ARG A 313 -4.71 7.13 16.97
C ARG A 313 -5.67 6.68 15.87
N LEU A 314 -5.20 5.77 15.02
CA LEU A 314 -6.07 5.07 14.07
C LEU A 314 -6.49 3.74 14.70
N TRP A 315 -7.76 3.38 14.54
CA TRP A 315 -8.28 2.07 14.92
C TRP A 315 -8.96 1.40 13.71
N THR A 316 -8.67 0.12 13.52
CA THR A 316 -9.40 -0.74 12.60
C THR A 316 -9.62 -2.10 13.25
N ALA A 317 -10.66 -2.83 12.87
CA ALA A 317 -10.96 -4.14 13.47
C ALA A 317 -9.85 -5.18 13.28
N GLU A 318 -9.07 -5.08 12.20
CA GLU A 318 -8.02 -6.04 11.88
C GLU A 318 -6.69 -5.75 12.60
N THR A 319 -6.32 -4.48 12.72
CA THR A 319 -5.01 -4.08 13.25
C THR A 319 -5.06 -3.56 14.68
N GLY A 320 -6.27 -3.25 15.19
CA GLY A 320 -6.44 -2.57 16.47
C GLY A 320 -5.93 -1.12 16.41
N ILE A 321 -5.39 -0.63 17.53
CA ILE A 321 -4.89 0.75 17.64
C ILE A 321 -3.50 0.86 17.00
N VAL A 322 -3.37 1.83 16.10
CA VAL A 322 -2.12 2.18 15.41
C VAL A 322 -1.79 3.65 15.66
N GLN A 323 -0.54 3.92 16.00
CA GLN A 323 -0.02 5.25 16.24
C GLN A 323 1.32 5.41 15.49
N SER A 324 1.54 6.45 14.80
CA SER A 324 2.66 6.81 13.92
C SER A 324 2.19 6.98 12.48
N ASP A 325 2.58 8.07 11.87
CA ASP A 325 2.14 8.50 10.54
C ASP A 325 2.38 7.42 9.48
N ARG A 326 3.58 6.87 9.49
CA ARG A 326 3.95 5.81 8.56
C ARG A 326 3.11 4.55 8.76
N ALA A 327 2.94 4.10 10.00
CA ALA A 327 2.18 2.89 10.31
C ALA A 327 0.69 3.08 9.97
N VAL A 328 0.13 4.27 10.19
CA VAL A 328 -1.24 4.63 9.81
C VAL A 328 -1.43 4.57 8.31
N LEU A 329 -0.52 5.18 7.53
CA LEU A 329 -0.59 5.14 6.07
C LEU A 329 -0.41 3.71 5.53
N GLU A 330 0.52 2.92 6.08
CA GLU A 330 0.72 1.52 5.72
C GLU A 330 -0.52 0.67 6.05
N THR A 331 -1.16 0.90 7.21
CA THR A 331 -2.40 0.24 7.60
C THR A 331 -3.54 0.61 6.65
N LEU A 332 -3.74 1.90 6.37
CA LEU A 332 -4.77 2.37 5.46
C LEU A 332 -4.51 1.93 4.01
N ALA A 333 -3.26 1.74 3.59
CA ALA A 333 -2.94 1.15 2.30
C ALA A 333 -3.33 -0.33 2.23
N ALA A 334 -3.15 -1.07 3.33
CA ALA A 334 -3.37 -2.52 3.39
C ALA A 334 -4.81 -2.93 3.71
N VAL A 335 -5.64 -2.01 4.24
CA VAL A 335 -7.01 -2.33 4.68
C VAL A 335 -7.95 -2.57 3.50
N TYR A 336 -8.77 -3.61 3.61
CA TYR A 336 -9.82 -3.98 2.64
C TYR A 336 -11.12 -4.27 3.36
N ILE A 337 -12.22 -4.33 2.60
CA ILE A 337 -13.51 -4.76 3.12
C ILE A 337 -13.40 -6.20 3.59
N ALA A 338 -13.83 -6.49 4.82
CA ALA A 338 -13.78 -7.83 5.39
C ALA A 338 -14.64 -8.82 4.59
N ASP A 339 -14.14 -10.05 4.41
CA ASP A 339 -14.90 -11.09 3.68
C ASP A 339 -16.03 -11.71 4.53
N LYS A 340 -15.98 -11.57 5.85
CA LYS A 340 -16.95 -12.11 6.79
C LYS A 340 -17.61 -10.99 7.59
N SER A 341 -18.92 -11.10 7.78
CA SER A 341 -19.64 -10.27 8.73
C SER A 341 -19.13 -10.62 10.14
N ILE A 342 -18.41 -9.68 10.77
CA ILE A 342 -18.11 -9.72 12.19
C ILE A 342 -19.35 -9.15 12.89
N GLY A 343 -19.85 -9.82 13.90
CA GLY A 343 -21.04 -9.37 14.64
C GLY A 343 -20.81 -7.98 15.27
N ASP A 344 -21.82 -7.14 15.26
CA ASP A 344 -21.73 -5.74 15.70
C ASP A 344 -21.19 -5.61 17.13
N ASN A 345 -21.56 -6.55 18.00
CA ASN A 345 -21.11 -6.58 19.40
C ASN A 345 -19.63 -6.94 19.56
N GLU A 346 -18.99 -7.61 18.61
CA GLU A 346 -17.57 -7.94 18.68
C GLU A 346 -16.68 -6.78 18.19
N LEU A 347 -17.11 -6.11 17.13
CA LEU A 347 -16.38 -4.95 16.59
C LEU A 347 -16.28 -3.79 17.59
N LEU A 348 -17.39 -3.52 18.31
CA LEU A 348 -17.48 -2.38 19.22
C LEU A 348 -16.86 -2.65 20.59
N LYS A 349 -16.67 -3.92 20.99
CA LYS A 349 -16.01 -4.28 22.25
C LYS A 349 -14.52 -3.91 22.30
N ASP A 350 -13.88 -3.91 21.14
CA ASP A 350 -12.44 -3.62 21.00
C ASP A 350 -12.15 -2.14 20.68
N LEU A 351 -13.20 -1.30 20.60
CA LEU A 351 -13.05 0.14 20.45
C LEU A 351 -12.34 0.71 21.69
N PRO A 352 -11.40 1.66 21.50
CA PRO A 352 -10.76 2.33 22.60
C PRO A 352 -11.79 3.15 23.40
N ASP A 353 -11.63 3.20 24.72
CA ASP A 353 -12.45 4.03 25.63
C ASP A 353 -11.99 5.51 25.57
N LEU A 354 -12.03 6.08 24.38
CA LEU A 354 -11.63 7.42 24.00
C LEU A 354 -12.71 8.04 23.11
N PRO A 355 -12.80 9.37 23.01
CA PRO A 355 -13.63 10.01 22.00
C PRO A 355 -13.20 9.58 20.59
N VAL A 356 -14.13 9.06 19.79
CA VAL A 356 -13.87 8.45 18.49
C VAL A 356 -14.56 9.23 17.38
N VAL A 357 -13.90 9.38 16.22
CA VAL A 357 -14.57 9.65 14.95
C VAL A 357 -14.80 8.32 14.25
N TRP A 358 -16.04 7.86 14.24
CA TRP A 358 -16.44 6.57 13.67
C TRP A 358 -16.88 6.72 12.23
N LEU A 359 -16.15 6.06 11.32
CA LEU A 359 -16.40 6.05 9.87
C LEU A 359 -17.10 4.75 9.52
N THR A 360 -18.39 4.82 9.16
CA THR A 360 -19.21 3.61 8.92
C THR A 360 -20.23 3.81 7.80
N HIS A 361 -20.72 2.70 7.27
CA HIS A 361 -21.89 2.65 6.40
C HIS A 361 -23.14 2.12 7.11
N ARG A 362 -23.00 1.75 8.43
CA ARG A 362 -24.05 1.11 9.19
C ARG A 362 -24.57 2.03 10.29
N ASN A 363 -25.88 2.31 10.23
CA ASN A 363 -26.54 3.18 11.19
C ASN A 363 -26.60 2.57 12.61
N ASP A 364 -26.75 1.23 12.71
CA ASP A 364 -26.93 0.54 13.97
C ASP A 364 -25.71 0.66 14.91
N SER A 365 -24.51 0.77 14.34
CA SER A 365 -23.26 0.88 15.11
C SER A 365 -23.11 2.23 15.85
N ILE A 366 -23.80 3.27 15.40
CA ILE A 366 -23.69 4.63 15.95
C ILE A 366 -24.23 4.71 17.39
N ALA A 367 -25.25 3.90 17.73
CA ALA A 367 -25.90 3.91 19.02
C ALA A 367 -24.98 3.50 20.20
N TYR A 368 -23.89 2.81 19.92
CA TYR A 368 -22.97 2.24 20.92
C TYR A 368 -21.66 3.02 21.10
N LEU A 369 -21.53 4.18 20.46
CA LEU A 369 -20.31 4.98 20.53
C LEU A 369 -20.09 5.58 21.91
N PRO A 370 -18.83 5.70 22.38
CA PRO A 370 -18.48 6.41 23.61
C PRO A 370 -18.98 7.85 23.62
N MET A 371 -19.21 8.40 24.81
CA MET A 371 -19.63 9.80 24.95
C MET A 371 -18.58 10.75 24.36
N GLY A 372 -19.04 11.81 23.70
CA GLY A 372 -18.16 12.79 23.04
C GLY A 372 -17.63 12.34 21.68
N SER A 373 -18.02 11.17 21.21
CA SER A 373 -17.66 10.68 19.87
C SER A 373 -18.48 11.39 18.78
N ARG A 374 -17.93 11.34 17.56
CA ARG A 374 -18.57 11.81 16.32
C ARG A 374 -18.65 10.66 15.34
N TRP A 375 -19.52 10.75 14.37
CA TRP A 375 -19.65 9.74 13.34
C TRP A 375 -19.73 10.36 11.94
N VAL A 376 -19.30 9.57 10.96
CA VAL A 376 -19.43 9.85 9.53
C VAL A 376 -20.09 8.63 8.91
N LEU A 377 -21.27 8.83 8.32
CA LEU A 377 -22.08 7.77 7.74
C LEU A 377 -22.16 7.92 6.24
N TRP A 378 -21.73 6.90 5.51
CA TRP A 378 -21.94 6.79 4.07
C TRP A 378 -23.30 6.16 3.79
N GLN A 379 -24.23 6.95 3.25
CA GLN A 379 -25.56 6.45 2.90
C GLN A 379 -25.58 5.90 1.46
N SER A 380 -26.17 4.71 1.32
CA SER A 380 -26.76 4.25 0.07
C SER A 380 -28.17 4.84 -0.02
N MET A 381 -28.61 5.27 -1.19
CA MET A 381 -29.84 6.04 -1.55
C MET A 381 -31.18 5.75 -0.81
N THR A 382 -31.20 5.05 0.29
CA THR A 382 -32.40 4.74 1.07
C THR A 382 -32.36 5.54 2.37
N ALA A 383 -33.15 6.59 2.44
CA ALA A 383 -33.32 7.43 3.64
C ALA A 383 -33.81 6.58 4.82
N VAL A 384 -32.96 6.35 5.80
CA VAL A 384 -33.32 5.74 7.08
C VAL A 384 -33.36 6.83 8.15
N LEU A 385 -34.50 6.95 8.81
CA LEU A 385 -34.67 7.83 9.96
C LEU A 385 -33.67 7.42 11.07
N ILE A 386 -32.78 8.34 11.44
CA ILE A 386 -31.78 8.13 12.49
C ILE A 386 -32.48 8.29 13.83
N PRO A 387 -32.62 7.24 14.67
CA PRO A 387 -33.29 7.36 15.95
C PRO A 387 -32.38 8.06 16.96
N ASN A 388 -32.94 9.07 17.61
CA ASN A 388 -32.56 9.76 18.86
C ASN A 388 -31.05 9.73 19.20
N GLN A 389 -30.29 10.68 18.64
CA GLN A 389 -28.82 10.67 18.72
C GLN A 389 -28.28 11.40 19.95
N ARG A 390 -27.43 10.68 20.69
CA ARG A 390 -26.60 11.26 21.75
C ARG A 390 -25.26 11.84 21.22
N SER A 391 -24.92 11.58 19.95
CA SER A 391 -23.69 12.05 19.31
C SER A 391 -24.01 12.76 17.99
N LEU A 392 -23.32 13.85 17.70
CA LEU A 392 -23.40 14.59 16.45
C LEU A 392 -22.56 13.91 15.37
N GLY A 393 -22.93 14.03 14.13
CA GLY A 393 -22.20 13.44 13.01
C GLY A 393 -22.59 14.00 11.66
N LEU A 394 -21.93 13.52 10.63
CA LEU A 394 -22.06 13.93 9.26
C LEU A 394 -22.50 12.73 8.39
N THR A 395 -23.45 12.96 7.51
CA THR A 395 -23.82 12.00 6.47
C THR A 395 -23.15 12.40 5.18
N ILE A 396 -22.42 11.47 4.56
CA ILE A 396 -21.75 11.65 3.27
C ILE A 396 -22.57 10.97 2.18
N GLU A 397 -22.86 11.72 1.13
CA GLU A 397 -23.40 11.18 -0.11
C GLU A 397 -22.24 10.84 -1.03
N SER A 398 -22.11 9.56 -1.40
CA SER A 398 -21.08 9.10 -2.34
C SER A 398 -21.49 9.50 -3.75
N ILE A 399 -20.87 10.54 -4.29
CA ILE A 399 -21.16 11.11 -5.61
C ILE A 399 -20.02 10.84 -6.60
N THR A 400 -18.88 10.34 -6.12
CA THR A 400 -17.65 10.28 -6.91
C THR A 400 -17.65 9.15 -7.93
N ASP A 401 -17.30 9.45 -9.17
CA ASP A 401 -16.90 8.45 -10.16
C ASP A 401 -15.53 7.88 -9.71
N PRO A 402 -15.43 6.54 -9.50
CA PRO A 402 -14.20 5.91 -9.02
C PRO A 402 -12.97 6.18 -9.89
N ASN A 403 -13.16 6.61 -11.13
CA ASN A 403 -12.07 6.88 -12.08
C ASN A 403 -11.53 8.31 -12.06
N ASP A 404 -12.24 9.25 -11.43
CA ASP A 404 -11.90 10.67 -11.54
C ASP A 404 -10.87 11.14 -10.50
N GLY A 405 -10.60 10.34 -9.46
CA GLY A 405 -9.60 10.64 -8.40
C GLY A 405 -9.81 12.00 -7.70
N ASN A 406 -10.94 12.66 -7.97
CA ASN A 406 -11.21 14.03 -7.56
C ASN A 406 -12.16 14.04 -6.34
N TYR A 407 -11.58 13.93 -5.15
CA TYR A 407 -12.31 13.97 -3.87
C TYR A 407 -12.72 15.39 -3.43
N ARG A 408 -12.98 16.31 -4.36
CA ARG A 408 -13.35 17.70 -4.01
C ARG A 408 -14.64 17.76 -3.20
N ASP A 409 -15.64 16.97 -3.59
CA ASP A 409 -16.94 16.92 -2.90
C ASP A 409 -16.78 16.34 -1.49
N LEU A 410 -16.01 15.28 -1.33
CA LEU A 410 -15.69 14.71 -0.02
C LEU A 410 -14.98 15.73 0.89
N ARG A 411 -14.03 16.49 0.36
CA ARG A 411 -13.37 17.57 1.09
C ARG A 411 -14.37 18.62 1.56
N SER A 412 -15.26 19.05 0.67
CA SER A 412 -16.28 20.06 0.99
C SER A 412 -17.23 19.57 2.07
N GLN A 413 -17.74 18.34 1.94
CA GLN A 413 -18.62 17.72 2.95
C GLN A 413 -17.93 17.57 4.33
N LEU A 414 -16.66 17.17 4.39
CA LEU A 414 -15.91 17.08 5.65
C LEU A 414 -15.64 18.43 6.32
N GLN A 415 -15.72 19.54 5.59
CA GLN A 415 -15.55 20.90 6.07
C GLN A 415 -16.86 21.60 6.42
N GLU A 416 -18.01 20.99 6.13
CA GLU A 416 -19.33 21.52 6.48
C GLU A 416 -19.53 21.53 8.01
N SER A 417 -20.39 22.46 8.45
CA SER A 417 -20.78 22.55 9.87
C SER A 417 -21.70 21.39 10.23
N LEU A 418 -21.48 20.77 11.37
CA LEU A 418 -22.32 19.73 11.98
C LEU A 418 -23.70 20.28 12.37
#